data_ee820b5edfdf5aa7954b1c3841b24417
#
_entry.id   ee820b5edfdf5aa7954b1c3841b24417
#
_cell.length_a   1.000
_cell.length_b   1.000
_cell.length_c   1.000
_cell.angle_alpha   90.00
_cell.angle_beta   90.00
_cell.angle_gamma   90.00
#
_symmetry.space_group_name_H-M   'P 1'
#
loop_
_entity.id
_entity.type
_entity.pdbx_description
1 polymer ?
#
loop_
_entity_poly.entity_id
_entity_poly.type
_entity_poly.pdbx_seq_one_letter_code
_entity_poly.pdbx_strand_id
1 'polypeptide(L)'
;MVSDYIDTFYKRTLGDAHTRYDALAGLADTEVCVVGGGLAGLTAALELARRGRQVTLLEARRVGWGASGRNGGSVSPAFSAGADLIRKRVGQRGYEALYRLSIEGVEIIRANIRDLAIDDARKVDGRLRVLRYDDTDALRRYCDEQRQFGRDVQLLARDEVRELLRSEAYFQGIYDPASFHFHPLNYARALARECVRLGVRIHEDSPVRSADLAGAVKRLATPEATIEAQTVLIATGGYTDGLVPALRRAMLPIATYIMLTEPLGERVHEAIRTDAAIGDTRRAGNYYRVVEGGCISWGSHITTRIDDPPDLAESLRAELLSVYPQLAGVRVEVAWSGRMSYARHLMPQIGRLQPGVWYCTAFGGHGMNTTAIGGRVVAEGICGESERYRQFAPFGLDWNGGPLGTAAVQMTYWSYQARDWLRERRSRA
;
A
#
# COMPACT_ATOMS: atom_id res chain seq x y z
N MET A 1 -19.12 -10.29 -18.12
CA MET A 1 -18.02 -9.54 -18.78
C MET A 1 -16.77 -9.80 -17.97
N VAL A 2 -15.69 -10.21 -18.64
CA VAL A 2 -14.38 -10.45 -18.01
C VAL A 2 -13.81 -9.11 -17.53
N SER A 3 -13.43 -9.04 -16.25
CA SER A 3 -12.82 -7.82 -15.67
C SER A 3 -11.47 -7.51 -16.30
N ASP A 4 -11.15 -6.26 -16.52
CA ASP A 4 -9.84 -5.81 -16.94
C ASP A 4 -9.29 -4.75 -15.96
N TYR A 5 -7.98 -4.45 -16.04
CA TYR A 5 -7.40 -3.37 -15.28
C TYR A 5 -7.93 -2.02 -15.77
N ILE A 6 -8.09 -1.07 -14.87
CA ILE A 6 -8.33 0.31 -15.27
C ILE A 6 -7.09 0.89 -15.97
N ASP A 7 -7.27 1.94 -16.75
CA ASP A 7 -6.17 2.62 -17.42
C ASP A 7 -5.27 3.33 -16.39
N THR A 8 -4.02 2.91 -16.32
CA THR A 8 -2.99 3.43 -15.42
C THR A 8 -1.63 3.29 -16.09
N PHE A 9 -0.62 3.99 -15.61
CA PHE A 9 0.77 3.74 -16.00
C PHE A 9 1.11 2.24 -15.90
N TYR A 10 0.71 1.59 -14.82
CA TYR A 10 1.04 0.18 -14.56
C TYR A 10 0.36 -0.79 -15.52
N LYS A 11 -0.87 -0.50 -15.96
CA LYS A 11 -1.52 -1.29 -17.02
C LYS A 11 -0.81 -1.09 -18.36
N ARG A 12 -0.48 0.16 -18.69
CA ARG A 12 0.15 0.52 -19.99
C ARG A 12 1.56 -0.07 -20.14
N THR A 13 2.25 -0.33 -19.00
CA THR A 13 3.61 -0.87 -18.96
C THR A 13 3.70 -2.27 -18.33
N LEU A 14 2.58 -3.00 -18.31
CA LEU A 14 2.49 -4.36 -17.79
C LEU A 14 3.26 -5.34 -18.69
N GLY A 15 4.27 -6.00 -18.12
CA GLY A 15 5.12 -6.94 -18.85
C GLY A 15 4.38 -8.22 -19.28
N ASP A 16 3.47 -8.72 -18.40
CA ASP A 16 2.67 -9.92 -18.65
C ASP A 16 1.16 -9.56 -18.69
N ALA A 17 0.74 -8.95 -19.80
CA ALA A 17 -0.64 -8.52 -20.00
C ALA A 17 -1.61 -9.68 -20.30
N HIS A 18 -1.10 -10.82 -20.77
CA HIS A 18 -1.93 -11.89 -21.34
C HIS A 18 -2.30 -12.99 -20.38
N THR A 19 -1.52 -13.25 -19.32
CA THR A 19 -1.85 -14.30 -18.35
C THR A 19 -3.14 -13.98 -17.62
N ARG A 20 -4.07 -14.92 -17.66
CA ARG A 20 -5.35 -14.92 -16.94
C ARG A 20 -5.49 -16.23 -16.17
N TYR A 21 -6.24 -16.18 -15.10
CA TYR A 21 -6.60 -17.37 -14.31
C TYR A 21 -8.10 -17.59 -14.43
N ASP A 22 -8.49 -18.82 -14.74
CA ASP A 22 -9.90 -19.16 -14.95
C ASP A 22 -10.74 -18.89 -13.70
N ALA A 23 -11.99 -18.49 -13.89
CA ALA A 23 -12.93 -18.35 -12.81
C ALA A 23 -13.19 -19.70 -12.12
N LEU A 24 -13.49 -19.67 -10.83
CA LEU A 24 -13.88 -20.88 -10.10
C LEU A 24 -15.23 -21.36 -10.61
N ALA A 25 -15.34 -22.65 -10.93
CA ALA A 25 -16.55 -23.30 -11.40
C ALA A 25 -16.89 -24.55 -10.57
N GLY A 26 -18.17 -24.79 -10.36
CA GLY A 26 -18.69 -25.99 -9.70
C GLY A 26 -18.38 -26.05 -8.19
N LEU A 27 -18.12 -27.26 -7.70
CA LEU A 27 -17.76 -27.54 -6.31
C LEU A 27 -16.26 -27.77 -6.19
N ALA A 28 -15.63 -27.11 -5.23
CA ALA A 28 -14.20 -27.25 -4.94
C ALA A 28 -13.95 -27.38 -3.44
N ASP A 29 -12.79 -27.91 -3.09
CA ASP A 29 -12.29 -27.95 -1.73
C ASP A 29 -10.82 -27.52 -1.65
N THR A 30 -10.41 -27.06 -0.47
CA THR A 30 -9.04 -26.64 -0.20
C THR A 30 -8.75 -26.66 1.30
N GLU A 31 -7.48 -26.76 1.68
CA GLU A 31 -7.09 -26.58 3.07
C GLU A 31 -7.23 -25.10 3.48
N VAL A 32 -6.68 -24.19 2.68
CA VAL A 32 -6.73 -22.74 2.93
C VAL A 32 -7.31 -22.00 1.73
N CYS A 33 -8.40 -21.28 1.95
CA CYS A 33 -8.96 -20.36 0.96
C CYS A 33 -8.55 -18.92 1.29
N VAL A 34 -7.85 -18.27 0.37
CA VAL A 34 -7.48 -16.85 0.46
C VAL A 34 -8.44 -16.02 -0.37
N VAL A 35 -9.14 -15.07 0.24
CA VAL A 35 -10.09 -14.16 -0.44
C VAL A 35 -9.42 -12.80 -0.66
N GLY A 36 -9.10 -12.51 -1.93
CA GLY A 36 -8.46 -11.28 -2.39
C GLY A 36 -7.05 -11.52 -2.94
N GLY A 37 -6.88 -11.26 -4.23
CA GLY A 37 -5.63 -11.38 -5.00
C GLY A 37 -4.76 -10.11 -4.97
N GLY A 38 -4.86 -9.29 -3.92
CA GLY A 38 -3.93 -8.19 -3.65
C GLY A 38 -2.63 -8.67 -3.02
N LEU A 39 -1.69 -7.74 -2.75
CA LEU A 39 -0.36 -8.07 -2.20
C LEU A 39 -0.43 -8.85 -0.88
N ALA A 40 -1.38 -8.54 0.00
CA ALA A 40 -1.53 -9.27 1.26
C ALA A 40 -1.92 -10.73 1.05
N GLY A 41 -2.94 -10.97 0.20
CA GLY A 41 -3.39 -12.32 -0.13
C GLY A 41 -2.35 -13.11 -0.90
N LEU A 42 -1.70 -12.50 -1.88
CA LEU A 42 -0.63 -13.14 -2.66
C LEU A 42 0.58 -13.52 -1.78
N THR A 43 1.01 -12.60 -0.90
CA THR A 43 2.12 -12.92 0.02
C THR A 43 1.72 -14.04 0.97
N ALA A 44 0.51 -14.01 1.54
CA ALA A 44 0.04 -15.08 2.41
C ALA A 44 -0.06 -16.42 1.66
N ALA A 45 -0.62 -16.43 0.45
CA ALA A 45 -0.72 -17.65 -0.38
C ALA A 45 0.66 -18.20 -0.72
N LEU A 46 1.61 -17.34 -1.09
CA LEU A 46 2.99 -17.73 -1.36
C LEU A 46 3.67 -18.33 -0.12
N GLU A 47 3.54 -17.68 1.03
CA GLU A 47 4.13 -18.15 2.29
C GLU A 47 3.51 -19.47 2.77
N LEU A 48 2.19 -19.64 2.58
CA LEU A 48 1.49 -20.92 2.88
C LEU A 48 1.94 -22.05 1.94
N ALA A 49 2.04 -21.76 0.64
CA ALA A 49 2.50 -22.75 -0.33
C ALA A 49 3.95 -23.18 -0.10
N ARG A 50 4.85 -22.24 0.27
CA ARG A 50 6.22 -22.54 0.69
C ARG A 50 6.30 -23.48 1.91
N ARG A 51 5.23 -23.51 2.73
CA ARG A 51 5.06 -24.38 3.90
C ARG A 51 4.28 -25.67 3.59
N GLY A 52 4.08 -25.96 2.29
CA GLY A 52 3.42 -27.17 1.83
C GLY A 52 1.90 -27.20 2.02
N ARG A 53 1.25 -26.05 2.28
CA ARG A 53 -0.21 -25.99 2.43
C ARG A 53 -0.90 -25.97 1.06
N GLN A 54 -2.05 -26.66 0.97
CA GLN A 54 -2.92 -26.60 -0.20
C GLN A 54 -3.73 -25.30 -0.16
N VAL A 55 -3.48 -24.39 -1.12
CA VAL A 55 -4.08 -23.06 -1.14
C VAL A 55 -4.90 -22.82 -2.41
N THR A 56 -6.10 -22.28 -2.24
CA THR A 56 -6.88 -21.68 -3.33
C THR A 56 -7.07 -20.20 -3.06
N LEU A 57 -6.76 -19.34 -4.04
CA LEU A 57 -6.94 -17.90 -3.96
C LEU A 57 -8.05 -17.46 -4.88
N LEU A 58 -9.04 -16.74 -4.34
CA LEU A 58 -10.17 -16.17 -5.07
C LEU A 58 -10.00 -14.66 -5.18
N GLU A 59 -9.99 -14.16 -6.41
CA GLU A 59 -9.95 -12.74 -6.72
C GLU A 59 -11.22 -12.34 -7.48
N ALA A 60 -11.83 -11.26 -7.04
CA ALA A 60 -13.09 -10.80 -7.61
C ALA A 60 -12.96 -10.26 -9.05
N ARG A 61 -11.76 -9.82 -9.42
CA ARG A 61 -11.42 -9.25 -10.74
C ARG A 61 -10.14 -9.87 -11.28
N ARG A 62 -9.06 -9.08 -11.28
CA ARG A 62 -7.72 -9.47 -11.73
C ARG A 62 -6.75 -9.41 -10.56
N VAL A 63 -5.75 -10.28 -10.54
CA VAL A 63 -4.65 -10.23 -9.56
C VAL A 63 -4.04 -8.82 -9.51
N GLY A 64 -3.98 -8.23 -8.30
CA GLY A 64 -3.47 -6.87 -8.13
C GLY A 64 -4.38 -5.75 -8.61
N TRP A 65 -5.62 -6.03 -8.99
CA TRP A 65 -6.55 -5.04 -9.56
C TRP A 65 -6.82 -3.86 -8.62
N GLY A 66 -6.88 -4.07 -7.33
CA GLY A 66 -7.13 -3.04 -6.32
C GLY A 66 -5.95 -2.10 -6.08
N ALA A 67 -5.84 -1.54 -4.88
CA ALA A 67 -4.75 -0.65 -4.48
C ALA A 67 -3.35 -1.24 -4.70
N SER A 68 -3.23 -2.55 -4.69
CA SER A 68 -1.98 -3.28 -4.88
C SER A 68 -1.30 -3.00 -6.23
N GLY A 69 -2.05 -2.83 -7.31
CA GLY A 69 -1.49 -2.53 -8.63
C GLY A 69 -1.64 -1.08 -9.07
N ARG A 70 -2.04 -0.16 -8.18
CA ARG A 70 -2.34 1.25 -8.53
C ARG A 70 -1.65 2.27 -7.65
N ASN A 71 -0.84 1.84 -6.69
CA ASN A 71 -0.19 2.71 -5.71
C ASN A 71 1.09 3.36 -6.26
N GLY A 72 1.71 4.25 -5.49
CA GLY A 72 2.93 4.94 -5.91
C GLY A 72 4.19 4.07 -6.00
N GLY A 73 4.12 2.77 -5.63
CA GLY A 73 5.23 1.82 -5.71
C GLY A 73 6.36 2.02 -4.70
N SER A 74 6.25 2.99 -3.78
CA SER A 74 7.31 3.29 -2.80
C SER A 74 7.23 2.33 -1.61
N VAL A 75 8.39 1.82 -1.19
CA VAL A 75 8.58 0.88 -0.07
C VAL A 75 9.53 1.49 0.95
N SER A 76 9.06 1.61 2.18
CA SER A 76 9.87 2.04 3.32
C SER A 76 9.30 1.46 4.61
N PRO A 77 10.12 1.25 5.65
CA PRO A 77 9.61 0.74 6.91
C PRO A 77 8.84 1.84 7.64
N ALA A 78 7.56 1.61 7.82
CA ALA A 78 6.65 2.42 8.62
C ALA A 78 5.27 1.77 8.71
N PHE A 79 4.39 2.41 9.49
CA PHE A 79 2.96 2.23 9.48
C PHE A 79 2.28 3.58 9.15
N SER A 80 0.99 3.57 8.85
CA SER A 80 0.22 4.81 8.71
C SER A 80 0.05 5.54 10.06
N ALA A 81 0.09 4.79 11.16
CA ALA A 81 0.17 5.34 12.51
C ALA A 81 1.57 5.90 12.79
N GLY A 82 1.64 7.11 13.34
CA GLY A 82 2.90 7.67 13.81
C GLY A 82 3.44 6.93 15.06
N ALA A 83 4.75 6.97 15.26
CA ALA A 83 5.44 6.31 16.36
C ALA A 83 4.82 6.60 17.75
N ASP A 84 4.46 7.85 18.03
CA ASP A 84 3.89 8.24 19.32
C ASP A 84 2.52 7.59 19.59
N LEU A 85 1.70 7.44 18.55
CA LEU A 85 0.41 6.74 18.68
C LEU A 85 0.64 5.27 18.99
N ILE A 86 1.60 4.64 18.34
CA ILE A 86 1.95 3.23 18.57
C ILE A 86 2.51 3.06 19.98
N ARG A 87 3.47 3.89 20.39
CA ARG A 87 4.05 3.88 21.76
C ARG A 87 2.99 4.05 22.84
N LYS A 88 2.06 4.96 22.62
CA LYS A 88 0.94 5.18 23.56
C LYS A 88 0.09 3.92 23.73
N ARG A 89 -0.06 3.10 22.69
CA ARG A 89 -0.93 1.91 22.71
C ARG A 89 -0.22 0.66 23.26
N VAL A 90 1.06 0.46 22.92
CA VAL A 90 1.80 -0.79 23.20
C VAL A 90 3.11 -0.58 23.96
N GLY A 91 3.45 0.64 24.36
CA GLY A 91 4.71 0.99 25.01
C GLY A 91 5.90 0.99 24.07
N GLN A 92 7.09 1.36 24.57
CA GLN A 92 8.32 1.48 23.78
C GLN A 92 8.73 0.12 23.20
N ARG A 93 8.75 -0.95 24.00
CA ARG A 93 9.13 -2.31 23.54
C ARG A 93 8.20 -2.83 22.46
N GLY A 94 6.88 -2.60 22.61
CA GLY A 94 5.90 -2.99 21.59
C GLY A 94 6.08 -2.21 20.28
N TYR A 95 6.37 -0.91 20.37
CA TYR A 95 6.71 -0.11 19.21
C TYR A 95 7.94 -0.64 18.47
N GLU A 96 9.02 -0.91 19.20
CA GLU A 96 10.26 -1.44 18.61
C GLU A 96 10.03 -2.79 17.92
N ALA A 97 9.28 -3.69 18.55
CA ALA A 97 8.94 -4.98 17.96
C ALA A 97 8.14 -4.81 16.66
N LEU A 98 7.11 -3.97 16.64
CA LEU A 98 6.32 -3.67 15.45
C LEU A 98 7.16 -2.98 14.36
N TYR A 99 8.02 -2.04 14.75
CA TYR A 99 8.87 -1.36 13.78
C TYR A 99 9.85 -2.32 13.09
N ARG A 100 10.43 -3.28 13.84
CA ARG A 100 11.26 -4.36 13.26
C ARG A 100 10.46 -5.22 12.28
N LEU A 101 9.20 -5.53 12.56
CA LEU A 101 8.32 -6.20 11.59
C LEU A 101 8.12 -5.36 10.33
N SER A 102 8.02 -4.03 10.45
CA SER A 102 7.89 -3.16 9.30
C SER A 102 9.16 -3.14 8.42
N ILE A 103 10.35 -3.24 9.03
CA ILE A 103 11.62 -3.40 8.32
C ILE A 103 11.66 -4.77 7.62
N GLU A 104 11.29 -5.84 8.32
CA GLU A 104 11.22 -7.19 7.73
C GLU A 104 10.29 -7.20 6.50
N GLY A 105 9.17 -6.46 6.54
CA GLY A 105 8.27 -6.32 5.39
C GLY A 105 8.95 -5.70 4.15
N VAL A 106 9.87 -4.76 4.34
CA VAL A 106 10.70 -4.21 3.25
C VAL A 106 11.62 -5.28 2.68
N GLU A 107 12.29 -6.03 3.56
CA GLU A 107 13.25 -7.07 3.15
C GLU A 107 12.55 -8.25 2.46
N ILE A 108 11.32 -8.61 2.83
CA ILE A 108 10.53 -9.62 2.13
C ILE A 108 10.34 -9.23 0.65
N ILE A 109 9.97 -7.99 0.38
CA ILE A 109 9.77 -7.51 -1.00
C ILE A 109 11.09 -7.50 -1.76
N ARG A 110 12.16 -6.99 -1.15
CA ARG A 110 13.50 -6.97 -1.73
C ARG A 110 13.98 -8.38 -2.09
N ALA A 111 13.83 -9.33 -1.15
CA ALA A 111 14.18 -10.72 -1.36
C ALA A 111 13.34 -11.35 -2.48
N ASN A 112 12.03 -11.14 -2.50
CA ASN A 112 11.19 -11.68 -3.56
C ASN A 112 11.58 -11.13 -4.94
N ILE A 113 11.87 -9.83 -5.06
CA ILE A 113 12.32 -9.23 -6.36
C ILE A 113 13.61 -9.90 -6.82
N ARG A 114 14.58 -10.09 -5.92
CA ARG A 114 15.87 -10.72 -6.24
C ARG A 114 15.73 -12.21 -6.54
N ASP A 115 15.10 -12.95 -5.61
CA ASP A 115 15.12 -14.42 -5.62
C ASP A 115 14.20 -15.01 -6.71
N LEU A 116 13.16 -14.25 -7.10
CA LEU A 116 12.28 -14.61 -8.21
C LEU A 116 12.66 -13.92 -9.54
N ALA A 117 13.79 -13.22 -9.57
CA ALA A 117 14.30 -12.50 -10.73
C ALA A 117 13.21 -11.63 -11.41
N ILE A 118 12.53 -10.77 -10.63
CA ILE A 118 11.42 -9.94 -11.13
C ILE A 118 12.00 -8.66 -11.75
N ASP A 119 12.65 -8.77 -12.89
CA ASP A 119 13.30 -7.63 -13.57
C ASP A 119 12.29 -6.58 -14.03
N ASP A 120 11.10 -7.00 -14.43
CA ASP A 120 10.01 -6.12 -14.85
C ASP A 120 9.35 -5.36 -13.65
N ALA A 121 9.74 -5.66 -12.41
CA ALA A 121 9.44 -4.80 -11.27
C ALA A 121 10.19 -3.46 -11.32
N ARG A 122 11.31 -3.36 -12.07
CA ARG A 122 12.07 -2.12 -12.28
C ARG A 122 12.37 -1.40 -10.97
N LYS A 123 13.00 -2.14 -10.04
CA LYS A 123 13.34 -1.61 -8.71
C LYS A 123 14.39 -0.50 -8.82
N VAL A 124 14.12 0.62 -8.16
CA VAL A 124 15.06 1.74 -8.01
C VAL A 124 15.23 2.03 -6.52
N ASP A 125 16.46 2.01 -6.04
CA ASP A 125 16.79 2.27 -4.64
C ASP A 125 16.76 3.77 -4.32
N GLY A 126 16.48 4.08 -3.06
CA GLY A 126 16.41 5.41 -2.52
C GLY A 126 14.99 5.95 -2.30
N ARG A 127 14.84 6.65 -1.17
CA ARG A 127 13.65 7.44 -0.87
C ARG A 127 14.04 8.74 -0.21
N LEU A 128 13.53 9.83 -0.73
CA LEU A 128 13.70 11.17 -0.21
C LEU A 128 12.41 11.63 0.48
N ARG A 129 12.48 11.92 1.77
CA ARG A 129 11.42 12.54 2.55
C ARG A 129 11.78 14.00 2.78
N VAL A 130 10.97 14.94 2.32
CA VAL A 130 11.27 16.38 2.38
C VAL A 130 10.25 17.13 3.22
N LEU A 131 10.73 18.18 3.90
CA LEU A 131 9.90 19.06 4.70
C LEU A 131 9.35 20.21 3.85
N ARG A 132 8.13 20.60 4.14
CA ARG A 132 7.46 21.79 3.59
C ARG A 132 7.63 23.04 4.47
N TYR A 133 8.31 22.89 5.60
CA TYR A 133 8.61 23.94 6.57
C TYR A 133 9.92 23.57 7.31
N ASP A 134 10.56 24.53 7.94
CA ASP A 134 11.82 24.29 8.68
C ASP A 134 11.55 23.55 10.00
N ASP A 135 12.11 22.34 10.14
CA ASP A 135 12.09 21.55 11.38
C ASP A 135 13.28 20.55 11.40
N THR A 136 14.48 21.10 11.37
CA THR A 136 15.72 20.29 11.38
C THR A 136 15.82 19.39 12.59
N ASP A 137 15.38 19.83 13.77
CA ASP A 137 15.48 19.05 15.00
C ASP A 137 14.59 17.80 15.00
N ALA A 138 13.41 17.90 14.40
CA ALA A 138 12.55 16.72 14.22
C ALA A 138 13.23 15.67 13.32
N LEU A 139 13.92 16.10 12.27
CA LEU A 139 14.66 15.20 11.39
C LEU A 139 15.89 14.58 12.08
N ARG A 140 16.63 15.33 12.88
CA ARG A 140 17.75 14.80 13.68
C ARG A 140 17.27 13.69 14.62
N ARG A 141 16.22 13.96 15.40
CA ARG A 141 15.60 12.94 16.28
C ARG A 141 15.17 11.70 15.51
N TYR A 142 14.60 11.87 14.33
CA TYR A 142 14.24 10.75 13.49
C TYR A 142 15.48 9.96 13.02
N CYS A 143 16.54 10.61 12.59
CA CYS A 143 17.80 9.94 12.20
C CYS A 143 18.39 9.16 13.36
N ASP A 144 18.43 9.74 14.57
CA ASP A 144 18.94 9.07 15.76
C ASP A 144 18.10 7.83 16.12
N GLU A 145 16.78 7.92 15.99
CA GLU A 145 15.91 6.76 16.17
C GLU A 145 16.16 5.67 15.11
N GLN A 146 16.37 6.05 13.83
CA GLN A 146 16.66 5.08 12.78
C GLN A 146 17.97 4.33 13.02
N ARG A 147 19.00 5.00 13.54
CA ARG A 147 20.28 4.37 13.90
C ARG A 147 20.10 3.28 14.97
N GLN A 148 19.16 3.43 15.91
CA GLN A 148 18.85 2.39 16.92
C GLN A 148 18.31 1.11 16.30
N PHE A 149 17.72 1.21 15.11
CA PHE A 149 17.26 0.07 14.31
C PHE A 149 18.30 -0.43 13.30
N GLY A 150 19.53 0.11 13.33
CA GLY A 150 20.60 -0.26 12.40
C GLY A 150 20.40 0.31 10.98
N ARG A 151 19.63 1.41 10.86
CA ARG A 151 19.38 2.05 9.57
C ARG A 151 20.21 3.31 9.42
N ASP A 152 20.92 3.39 8.31
CA ASP A 152 21.72 4.56 7.95
C ASP A 152 20.90 5.47 7.02
N VAL A 153 20.20 6.44 7.62
CA VAL A 153 19.48 7.49 6.90
C VAL A 153 20.25 8.80 6.97
N GLN A 154 20.28 9.53 5.87
CA GLN A 154 21.08 10.74 5.72
C GLN A 154 20.19 11.98 5.86
N LEU A 155 20.58 12.88 6.76
CA LEU A 155 19.98 14.20 6.87
C LEU A 155 20.54 15.08 5.75
N LEU A 156 19.67 15.65 4.93
CA LEU A 156 20.01 16.61 3.89
C LEU A 156 19.63 18.03 4.32
N ALA A 157 20.57 18.95 4.17
CA ALA A 157 20.35 20.37 4.36
C ALA A 157 19.42 20.92 3.25
N ARG A 158 18.91 22.13 3.45
CA ARG A 158 18.00 22.79 2.50
C ARG A 158 18.59 22.92 1.11
N ASP A 159 19.85 23.30 1.01
CA ASP A 159 20.53 23.50 -0.28
C ASP A 159 20.74 22.16 -0.99
N GLU A 160 21.11 21.09 -0.27
CA GLU A 160 21.24 19.75 -0.83
C GLU A 160 19.88 19.23 -1.37
N VAL A 161 18.79 19.47 -0.63
CA VAL A 161 17.44 19.12 -1.11
C VAL A 161 17.10 19.92 -2.38
N ARG A 162 17.47 21.21 -2.46
CA ARG A 162 17.18 22.07 -3.61
C ARG A 162 18.06 21.79 -4.82
N GLU A 163 19.22 21.18 -4.64
CA GLU A 163 20.04 20.65 -5.74
C GLU A 163 19.36 19.46 -6.40
N LEU A 164 18.76 18.57 -5.60
CA LEU A 164 18.03 17.39 -6.06
C LEU A 164 16.62 17.75 -6.58
N LEU A 165 15.94 18.65 -5.88
CA LEU A 165 14.56 19.06 -6.16
C LEU A 165 14.53 20.58 -6.36
N ARG A 166 14.53 21.02 -7.58
CA ARG A 166 14.58 22.43 -8.00
C ARG A 166 13.29 23.19 -7.63
N SER A 167 13.00 23.26 -6.34
CA SER A 167 11.76 23.84 -5.82
C SER A 167 12.00 24.62 -4.54
N GLU A 168 11.42 25.84 -4.49
CA GLU A 168 11.40 26.67 -3.28
C GLU A 168 10.40 26.13 -2.23
N ALA A 169 9.59 25.14 -2.57
CA ALA A 169 8.60 24.56 -1.68
C ALA A 169 9.21 23.70 -0.57
N TYR A 170 10.47 23.28 -0.71
CA TYR A 170 11.11 22.34 0.18
C TYR A 170 12.22 22.96 1.02
N PHE A 171 12.35 22.43 2.23
CA PHE A 171 13.37 22.73 3.22
C PHE A 171 14.33 21.55 3.35
N GLN A 172 14.60 21.09 4.55
CA GLN A 172 15.47 19.94 4.81
C GLN A 172 14.79 18.62 4.39
N GLY A 173 15.58 17.56 4.31
CA GLY A 173 15.08 16.24 3.99
C GLY A 173 15.87 15.11 4.64
N ILE A 174 15.36 13.90 4.44
CA ILE A 174 16.06 12.66 4.78
C ILE A 174 16.11 11.80 3.53
N TYR A 175 17.31 11.38 3.19
CA TYR A 175 17.53 10.34 2.20
C TYR A 175 17.70 8.99 2.89
N ASP A 176 16.95 7.99 2.43
CA ASP A 176 16.96 6.62 2.92
C ASP A 176 17.37 5.68 1.79
N PRO A 177 18.64 5.25 1.74
CA PRO A 177 19.15 4.39 0.67
C PRO A 177 18.58 2.96 0.72
N ALA A 178 18.10 2.51 1.89
CA ALA A 178 17.53 1.19 2.07
C ALA A 178 16.05 1.10 1.68
N SER A 179 15.38 2.21 1.47
CA SER A 179 14.05 2.25 0.87
C SER A 179 14.16 2.25 -0.66
N PHE A 180 13.10 1.91 -1.36
CA PHE A 180 13.09 1.82 -2.81
C PHE A 180 11.69 2.03 -3.38
N HIS A 181 11.59 2.10 -4.68
CA HIS A 181 10.32 2.02 -5.39
C HIS A 181 10.40 1.02 -6.55
N PHE A 182 9.25 0.60 -7.04
CA PHE A 182 9.17 -0.38 -8.11
C PHE A 182 7.79 -0.37 -8.82
N HIS A 183 7.62 -1.22 -9.83
CA HIS A 183 6.35 -1.42 -10.54
C HIS A 183 5.46 -2.43 -9.79
N PRO A 184 4.46 -1.98 -8.99
CA PRO A 184 3.73 -2.85 -8.06
C PRO A 184 2.84 -3.88 -8.75
N LEU A 185 2.32 -3.59 -9.95
CA LEU A 185 1.47 -4.53 -10.67
C LEU A 185 2.29 -5.68 -11.27
N ASN A 186 3.46 -5.41 -11.86
CA ASN A 186 4.38 -6.46 -12.32
C ASN A 186 4.81 -7.36 -11.17
N TYR A 187 5.12 -6.78 -10.01
CA TYR A 187 5.45 -7.54 -8.80
C TYR A 187 4.29 -8.44 -8.35
N ALA A 188 3.06 -7.92 -8.28
CA ALA A 188 1.89 -8.71 -7.90
C ALA A 188 1.67 -9.89 -8.86
N ARG A 189 1.83 -9.64 -10.16
CA ARG A 189 1.73 -10.68 -11.21
C ARG A 189 2.84 -11.73 -11.07
N ALA A 190 4.06 -11.32 -10.75
CA ALA A 190 5.16 -12.24 -10.52
C ALA A 190 4.92 -13.13 -9.28
N LEU A 191 4.42 -12.55 -8.18
CA LEU A 191 4.01 -13.35 -7.02
C LEU A 191 2.93 -14.38 -7.37
N ALA A 192 1.95 -13.99 -8.20
CA ALA A 192 0.91 -14.92 -8.64
C ALA A 192 1.47 -16.07 -9.48
N ARG A 193 2.39 -15.79 -10.42
CA ARG A 193 3.08 -16.86 -11.18
C ARG A 193 3.83 -17.81 -10.26
N GLU A 194 4.55 -17.29 -9.26
CA GLU A 194 5.25 -18.12 -8.29
C GLU A 194 4.30 -18.93 -7.42
N CYS A 195 3.18 -18.35 -7.00
CA CYS A 195 2.12 -19.07 -6.30
C CYS A 195 1.64 -20.29 -7.11
N VAL A 196 1.34 -20.10 -8.40
CA VAL A 196 0.91 -21.19 -9.30
C VAL A 196 2.00 -22.24 -9.46
N ARG A 197 3.26 -21.82 -9.62
CA ARG A 197 4.41 -22.74 -9.72
C ARG A 197 4.53 -23.64 -8.47
N LEU A 198 4.14 -23.12 -7.31
CA LEU A 198 4.10 -23.86 -6.03
C LEU A 198 2.78 -24.60 -5.78
N GLY A 199 1.89 -24.66 -6.77
CA GLY A 199 0.64 -25.41 -6.70
C GLY A 199 -0.56 -24.65 -6.12
N VAL A 200 -0.47 -23.33 -5.92
CA VAL A 200 -1.64 -22.50 -5.54
C VAL A 200 -2.60 -22.45 -6.71
N ARG A 201 -3.87 -22.75 -6.47
CA ARG A 201 -4.94 -22.53 -7.44
C ARG A 201 -5.41 -21.08 -7.32
N ILE A 202 -5.25 -20.29 -8.37
CA ILE A 202 -5.72 -18.90 -8.43
C ILE A 202 -6.93 -18.83 -9.36
N HIS A 203 -7.99 -18.16 -8.91
CA HIS A 203 -9.20 -17.92 -9.69
C HIS A 203 -9.49 -16.42 -9.72
N GLU A 204 -9.40 -15.81 -10.90
CA GLU A 204 -9.86 -14.44 -11.20
C GLU A 204 -11.35 -14.45 -11.51
N ASP A 205 -11.99 -13.29 -11.61
CA ASP A 205 -13.42 -13.13 -11.87
C ASP A 205 -14.31 -14.02 -10.96
N SER A 206 -13.84 -14.27 -9.73
CA SER A 206 -14.44 -15.15 -8.73
C SER A 206 -14.85 -14.41 -7.45
N PRO A 207 -15.74 -13.42 -7.53
CA PRO A 207 -16.16 -12.64 -6.37
C PRO A 207 -16.91 -13.49 -5.35
N VAL A 208 -16.41 -13.59 -4.13
CA VAL A 208 -17.12 -14.23 -3.03
C VAL A 208 -18.33 -13.36 -2.64
N ARG A 209 -19.54 -13.91 -2.80
CA ARG A 209 -20.81 -13.22 -2.54
C ARG A 209 -21.38 -13.52 -1.15
N SER A 210 -21.14 -14.72 -0.67
CA SER A 210 -21.53 -15.11 0.69
C SER A 210 -20.52 -16.08 1.29
N ALA A 211 -20.45 -16.10 2.61
CA ALA A 211 -19.57 -16.99 3.34
C ALA A 211 -20.28 -17.49 4.60
N ASP A 212 -20.40 -18.82 4.73
CA ASP A 212 -20.65 -19.46 6.02
C ASP A 212 -19.30 -19.79 6.65
N LEU A 213 -18.94 -19.04 7.67
CA LEU A 213 -17.68 -19.16 8.37
C LEU A 213 -17.79 -19.94 9.69
N ALA A 214 -18.98 -20.48 10.01
CA ALA A 214 -19.17 -21.30 11.20
C ALA A 214 -18.62 -22.72 11.06
N GLY A 215 -18.51 -23.42 12.15
CA GLY A 215 -18.10 -24.84 12.15
C GLY A 215 -16.64 -25.09 11.74
N ALA A 216 -16.30 -26.36 11.53
CA ALA A 216 -14.96 -26.80 11.14
C ALA A 216 -14.67 -26.53 9.66
N VAL A 217 -15.64 -26.78 8.79
CA VAL A 217 -15.57 -26.50 7.35
C VAL A 217 -16.27 -25.20 7.07
N LYS A 218 -15.58 -24.27 6.38
CA LYS A 218 -16.08 -22.97 5.93
C LYS A 218 -16.55 -23.09 4.49
N ARG A 219 -17.66 -22.44 4.14
CA ARG A 219 -18.20 -22.46 2.79
C ARG A 219 -18.27 -21.05 2.22
N LEU A 220 -17.68 -20.87 1.04
CA LEU A 220 -17.73 -19.59 0.34
C LEU A 220 -18.40 -19.81 -1.02
N ALA A 221 -19.35 -18.94 -1.37
CA ALA A 221 -20.05 -19.00 -2.65
C ALA A 221 -19.63 -17.83 -3.54
N THR A 222 -19.30 -18.16 -4.79
CA THR A 222 -19.19 -17.22 -5.92
C THR A 222 -20.46 -17.32 -6.78
N PRO A 223 -20.65 -16.53 -7.84
CA PRO A 223 -21.82 -16.69 -8.72
C PRO A 223 -21.96 -18.06 -9.37
N GLU A 224 -20.85 -18.75 -9.63
CA GLU A 224 -20.86 -20.00 -10.42
C GLU A 224 -20.31 -21.22 -9.66
N ALA A 225 -19.87 -21.01 -8.40
CA ALA A 225 -19.19 -22.05 -7.65
C ALA A 225 -19.35 -21.92 -6.14
N THR A 226 -19.12 -23.04 -5.47
CA THR A 226 -18.94 -23.08 -4.01
C THR A 226 -17.61 -23.74 -3.69
N ILE A 227 -16.86 -23.19 -2.73
CA ILE A 227 -15.62 -23.78 -2.21
C ILE A 227 -15.75 -24.04 -0.72
N GLU A 228 -15.34 -25.23 -0.31
CA GLU A 228 -15.18 -25.62 1.08
C GLU A 228 -13.72 -25.50 1.50
N ALA A 229 -13.48 -24.95 2.70
CA ALA A 229 -12.12 -24.76 3.23
C ALA A 229 -12.07 -25.01 4.74
N GLN A 230 -10.97 -25.56 5.22
CA GLN A 230 -10.71 -25.68 6.66
C GLN A 230 -10.37 -24.30 7.26
N THR A 231 -9.61 -23.51 6.52
CA THR A 231 -9.19 -22.16 6.92
C THR A 231 -9.50 -21.15 5.82
N VAL A 232 -9.98 -19.98 6.22
CA VAL A 232 -10.23 -18.83 5.32
C VAL A 232 -9.42 -17.63 5.78
N LEU A 233 -8.72 -17.00 4.85
CA LEU A 233 -8.05 -15.71 5.04
C LEU A 233 -8.77 -14.63 4.24
N ILE A 234 -9.27 -13.60 4.92
CA ILE A 234 -9.88 -12.41 4.30
C ILE A 234 -8.81 -11.33 4.09
N ALA A 235 -8.47 -11.07 2.82
CA ALA A 235 -7.44 -10.10 2.40
C ALA A 235 -7.98 -9.09 1.36
N THR A 236 -9.23 -8.69 1.49
CA THR A 236 -9.99 -7.90 0.50
C THR A 236 -9.73 -6.40 0.55
N GLY A 237 -8.96 -5.90 1.54
CA GLY A 237 -8.55 -4.50 1.63
C GLY A 237 -9.73 -3.52 1.61
N GLY A 238 -9.61 -2.43 0.83
CA GLY A 238 -10.64 -1.40 0.68
C GLY A 238 -11.90 -1.85 -0.07
N TYR A 239 -11.94 -3.11 -0.53
CA TYR A 239 -13.07 -3.74 -1.23
C TYR A 239 -13.77 -4.79 -0.35
N THR A 240 -13.57 -4.73 0.96
CA THR A 240 -14.30 -5.54 1.94
C THR A 240 -15.72 -4.99 2.07
N ASP A 241 -16.63 -5.52 1.25
CA ASP A 241 -18.06 -5.20 1.30
C ASP A 241 -18.73 -5.89 2.51
N GLY A 242 -19.97 -6.34 2.40
CA GLY A 242 -20.72 -6.96 3.50
C GLY A 242 -20.30 -8.39 3.89
N LEU A 243 -19.31 -9.01 3.23
CA LEU A 243 -18.94 -10.41 3.41
C LEU A 243 -18.63 -10.76 4.87
N VAL A 244 -17.89 -9.89 5.57
CA VAL A 244 -17.56 -10.04 6.99
C VAL A 244 -17.91 -8.75 7.73
N PRO A 245 -19.08 -8.66 8.36
CA PRO A 245 -19.58 -7.43 8.99
C PRO A 245 -18.64 -6.83 10.05
N ALA A 246 -17.90 -7.67 10.78
CA ALA A 246 -16.94 -7.21 11.77
C ALA A 246 -15.81 -6.39 11.12
N LEU A 247 -15.25 -6.86 10.00
CA LEU A 247 -14.22 -6.15 9.24
C LEU A 247 -14.78 -4.89 8.59
N ARG A 248 -15.96 -4.98 7.96
CA ARG A 248 -16.62 -3.83 7.32
C ARG A 248 -16.83 -2.66 8.30
N ARG A 249 -17.19 -2.96 9.55
CA ARG A 249 -17.40 -1.94 10.58
C ARG A 249 -16.12 -1.40 11.19
N ALA A 250 -14.99 -2.06 10.99
CA ALA A 250 -13.72 -1.69 11.60
C ALA A 250 -12.79 -0.89 10.67
N MET A 251 -13.16 -0.67 9.42
CA MET A 251 -12.34 0.07 8.46
C MET A 251 -13.16 1.05 7.62
N LEU A 252 -12.50 2.07 7.09
CA LEU A 252 -13.05 3.02 6.12
C LEU A 252 -12.30 2.91 4.79
N PRO A 253 -13.00 2.81 3.66
CA PRO A 253 -12.40 2.98 2.36
C PRO A 253 -12.02 4.47 2.17
N ILE A 254 -10.81 4.71 1.69
CA ILE A 254 -10.24 6.04 1.47
C ILE A 254 -9.65 6.06 0.06
N ALA A 255 -10.01 7.05 -0.73
CA ALA A 255 -9.44 7.26 -2.05
C ALA A 255 -8.17 8.13 -1.97
N THR A 256 -7.22 7.81 -2.84
CA THR A 256 -6.06 8.64 -3.18
C THR A 256 -5.88 8.61 -4.69
N TYR A 257 -5.21 9.60 -5.22
CA TYR A 257 -5.13 9.84 -6.65
C TYR A 257 -3.70 9.94 -7.13
N ILE A 258 -3.46 9.46 -8.34
CA ILE A 258 -2.15 9.54 -9.02
C ILE A 258 -2.39 9.97 -10.45
N MET A 259 -1.48 10.78 -10.99
CA MET A 259 -1.38 11.08 -12.41
C MET A 259 -0.01 10.68 -12.95
N LEU A 260 0.06 10.52 -14.26
CA LEU A 260 1.28 10.41 -15.03
C LEU A 260 1.35 11.61 -15.98
N THR A 261 2.49 12.28 -16.04
CA THR A 261 2.74 13.31 -17.05
C THR A 261 3.06 12.68 -18.40
N GLU A 262 3.01 13.48 -19.46
CA GLU A 262 3.68 13.16 -20.72
C GLU A 262 5.17 12.92 -20.50
N PRO A 263 5.86 12.23 -21.42
CA PRO A 263 7.32 12.10 -21.39
C PRO A 263 7.99 13.47 -21.48
N LEU A 264 8.80 13.80 -20.48
CA LEU A 264 9.53 15.06 -20.41
C LEU A 264 10.98 14.92 -20.93
N GLY A 265 11.50 13.68 -21.06
CA GLY A 265 12.90 13.46 -21.39
C GLY A 265 13.83 14.22 -20.43
N GLU A 266 14.85 14.87 -20.98
CA GLU A 266 15.80 15.66 -20.20
C GLU A 266 15.19 16.86 -19.47
N ARG A 267 14.03 17.34 -19.92
CA ARG A 267 13.33 18.46 -19.28
C ARG A 267 12.94 18.15 -17.82
N VAL A 268 12.78 16.88 -17.46
CA VAL A 268 12.49 16.49 -16.08
C VAL A 268 13.56 16.98 -15.09
N HIS A 269 14.82 17.10 -15.54
CA HIS A 269 15.95 17.55 -14.72
C HIS A 269 15.95 19.06 -14.41
N GLU A 270 15.07 19.84 -15.06
CA GLU A 270 14.78 21.21 -14.63
C GLU A 270 14.06 21.26 -13.29
N ALA A 271 13.41 20.15 -12.89
CA ALA A 271 12.62 20.01 -11.66
C ALA A 271 13.20 18.95 -10.70
N ILE A 272 13.51 17.75 -11.18
CA ILE A 272 13.87 16.58 -10.37
C ILE A 272 15.16 15.97 -10.90
N ARG A 273 16.20 15.89 -10.04
CA ARG A 273 17.54 15.35 -10.34
C ARG A 273 17.87 14.14 -9.48
N THR A 274 16.89 13.34 -9.15
CA THR A 274 17.06 12.12 -8.39
C THR A 274 16.11 11.05 -8.91
N ASP A 275 16.56 9.80 -8.91
CA ASP A 275 15.73 8.64 -9.23
C ASP A 275 14.97 8.11 -8.00
N ALA A 276 15.29 8.62 -6.81
CA ALA A 276 14.64 8.20 -5.56
C ALA A 276 13.13 8.56 -5.57
N ALA A 277 12.33 7.74 -4.90
CA ALA A 277 10.95 8.13 -4.60
C ALA A 277 10.92 9.32 -3.64
N ILE A 278 10.09 10.30 -3.94
CA ILE A 278 9.96 11.52 -3.14
C ILE A 278 8.62 11.51 -2.40
N GLY A 279 8.61 11.96 -1.15
CA GLY A 279 7.40 12.21 -0.39
C GLY A 279 7.55 13.42 0.52
N ASP A 280 6.56 14.31 0.54
CA ASP A 280 6.59 15.46 1.44
C ASP A 280 5.87 15.19 2.78
N THR A 281 5.97 16.13 3.69
CA THR A 281 5.48 15.98 5.07
C THR A 281 4.06 16.47 5.30
N ARG A 282 3.36 16.91 4.27
CA ARG A 282 1.93 17.17 4.40
C ARG A 282 1.18 15.89 4.75
N ARG A 283 0.11 15.97 5.51
CA ARG A 283 -0.70 14.81 5.90
C ARG A 283 -1.44 14.17 4.72
N ALA A 284 -1.92 14.97 3.81
CA ALA A 284 -2.42 14.56 2.49
C ALA A 284 -1.38 14.98 1.45
N GLY A 285 -0.13 14.54 1.68
CA GLY A 285 1.04 15.05 1.03
C GLY A 285 1.25 14.53 -0.38
N ASN A 286 2.15 15.19 -1.07
CA ASN A 286 2.59 14.76 -2.37
C ASN A 286 3.59 13.60 -2.24
N TYR A 287 3.43 12.60 -3.08
CA TYR A 287 4.38 11.51 -3.24
C TYR A 287 4.57 11.24 -4.73
N TYR A 288 5.79 11.20 -5.17
CA TYR A 288 6.06 11.12 -6.61
C TYR A 288 7.43 10.53 -6.90
N ARG A 289 7.64 10.22 -8.17
CA ARG A 289 8.89 9.69 -8.69
C ARG A 289 8.97 9.90 -10.19
N VAL A 290 10.18 9.95 -10.71
CA VAL A 290 10.43 9.86 -12.14
C VAL A 290 10.32 8.39 -12.57
N VAL A 291 9.67 8.16 -13.69
CA VAL A 291 9.54 6.85 -14.34
C VAL A 291 10.00 6.93 -15.79
N GLU A 292 9.89 5.84 -16.53
CA GLU A 292 10.36 5.76 -17.92
C GLU A 292 9.99 6.99 -18.77
N GLY A 293 10.93 7.37 -19.64
CA GLY A 293 10.76 8.53 -20.53
C GLY A 293 10.83 9.89 -19.83
N GLY A 294 11.27 9.93 -18.56
CA GLY A 294 11.25 11.15 -17.75
C GLY A 294 9.84 11.56 -17.34
N CYS A 295 8.85 10.67 -17.41
CA CYS A 295 7.50 10.96 -16.92
C CYS A 295 7.51 11.11 -15.40
N ILE A 296 6.69 12.00 -14.86
CA ILE A 296 6.48 12.12 -13.42
C ILE A 296 5.19 11.40 -13.04
N SER A 297 5.31 10.35 -12.23
CA SER A 297 4.17 9.74 -11.53
C SER A 297 3.94 10.52 -10.24
N TRP A 298 2.85 11.29 -10.17
CA TRP A 298 2.54 12.22 -9.09
C TRP A 298 1.28 11.80 -8.36
N GLY A 299 1.40 11.49 -7.07
CA GLY A 299 0.29 11.18 -6.19
C GLY A 299 0.02 12.32 -5.20
N SER A 300 -1.25 12.63 -4.99
CA SER A 300 -1.70 13.62 -4.03
C SER A 300 -3.14 13.36 -3.63
N HIS A 301 -3.63 14.16 -2.69
CA HIS A 301 -4.98 14.14 -2.14
C HIS A 301 -5.37 12.81 -1.47
N ILE A 302 -6.11 12.93 -0.40
CA ILE A 302 -6.74 11.82 0.32
C ILE A 302 -8.16 12.27 0.66
N THR A 303 -9.14 11.43 0.37
CA THR A 303 -10.54 11.75 0.61
C THR A 303 -11.37 10.53 0.97
N THR A 304 -12.45 10.74 1.69
CA THR A 304 -13.46 9.72 1.95
C THR A 304 -14.45 9.56 0.78
N ARG A 305 -14.40 10.44 -0.22
CA ARG A 305 -15.14 10.27 -1.47
C ARG A 305 -14.41 9.25 -2.33
N ILE A 306 -15.10 8.20 -2.73
CA ILE A 306 -14.50 7.07 -3.45
C ILE A 306 -14.72 7.15 -4.97
N ASP A 307 -15.47 8.13 -5.43
CA ASP A 307 -15.70 8.40 -6.86
C ASP A 307 -14.62 9.34 -7.38
N ASP A 308 -14.23 9.16 -8.63
CA ASP A 308 -13.22 10.00 -9.27
C ASP A 308 -13.79 11.39 -9.58
N PRO A 309 -13.13 12.48 -9.15
CA PRO A 309 -13.55 13.83 -9.53
C PRO A 309 -13.42 14.04 -11.04
N PRO A 310 -14.34 14.78 -11.68
CA PRO A 310 -14.28 15.01 -13.13
C PRO A 310 -13.06 15.81 -13.57
N ASP A 311 -12.50 16.64 -12.68
CA ASP A 311 -11.34 17.49 -12.87
C ASP A 311 -10.04 16.89 -12.29
N LEU A 312 -9.99 15.58 -12.06
CA LEU A 312 -8.89 14.90 -11.38
C LEU A 312 -7.52 15.24 -11.97
N ALA A 313 -7.38 15.11 -13.27
CA ALA A 313 -6.11 15.36 -13.96
C ALA A 313 -5.62 16.80 -13.76
N GLU A 314 -6.51 17.76 -13.89
CA GLU A 314 -6.17 19.18 -13.74
C GLU A 314 -5.84 19.54 -12.28
N SER A 315 -6.58 19.00 -11.33
CA SER A 315 -6.31 19.18 -9.89
C SER A 315 -4.92 18.67 -9.51
N LEU A 316 -4.54 17.47 -9.97
CA LEU A 316 -3.21 16.91 -9.71
C LEU A 316 -2.11 17.67 -10.44
N ARG A 317 -2.37 18.13 -11.68
CA ARG A 317 -1.46 19.01 -12.43
C ARG A 317 -1.21 20.32 -11.69
N ALA A 318 -2.25 20.95 -11.16
CA ALA A 318 -2.13 22.17 -10.37
C ALA A 318 -1.25 21.96 -9.12
N GLU A 319 -1.39 20.83 -8.43
CA GLU A 319 -0.52 20.47 -7.30
C GLU A 319 0.95 20.29 -7.72
N LEU A 320 1.22 19.61 -8.84
CA LEU A 320 2.56 19.51 -9.40
C LEU A 320 3.15 20.90 -9.66
N LEU A 321 2.40 21.77 -10.35
CA LEU A 321 2.86 23.12 -10.70
C LEU A 321 3.02 24.05 -9.50
N SER A 322 2.32 23.78 -8.40
CA SER A 322 2.53 24.50 -7.12
C SER A 322 3.90 24.23 -6.50
N VAL A 323 4.51 23.09 -6.87
CA VAL A 323 5.85 22.67 -6.43
C VAL A 323 6.89 22.99 -7.48
N TYR A 324 6.58 22.76 -8.75
CA TYR A 324 7.48 22.88 -9.90
C TYR A 324 6.88 23.80 -10.98
N PRO A 325 6.81 25.10 -10.76
CA PRO A 325 6.23 26.05 -11.72
C PRO A 325 6.98 26.10 -13.05
N GLN A 326 8.28 25.72 -13.08
CA GLN A 326 9.08 25.63 -14.29
C GLN A 326 8.59 24.54 -15.28
N LEU A 327 7.78 23.60 -14.83
CA LEU A 327 7.12 22.62 -15.68
C LEU A 327 5.80 23.13 -16.28
N ALA A 328 5.59 24.44 -16.31
CA ALA A 328 4.43 25.03 -16.98
C ALA A 328 4.23 24.46 -18.38
N GLY A 329 2.97 24.17 -18.75
CA GLY A 329 2.63 23.55 -20.04
C GLY A 329 2.73 22.02 -20.07
N VAL A 330 3.14 21.36 -18.98
CA VAL A 330 3.13 19.88 -18.90
C VAL A 330 1.71 19.36 -19.04
N ARG A 331 1.55 18.29 -19.84
CA ARG A 331 0.26 17.60 -20.02
C ARG A 331 0.19 16.36 -19.11
N VAL A 332 -1.02 16.00 -18.75
CA VAL A 332 -1.32 14.75 -18.04
C VAL A 332 -1.75 13.69 -19.04
N GLU A 333 -1.04 12.57 -19.07
CA GLU A 333 -1.31 11.42 -19.96
C GLU A 333 -2.46 10.56 -19.42
N VAL A 334 -2.50 10.34 -18.10
CA VAL A 334 -3.53 9.54 -17.43
C VAL A 334 -3.56 9.91 -15.95
N ALA A 335 -4.76 9.89 -15.38
CA ALA A 335 -4.97 10.01 -13.94
C ALA A 335 -5.91 8.90 -13.46
N TRP A 336 -5.67 8.40 -12.25
CA TRP A 336 -6.45 7.31 -11.68
C TRP A 336 -6.55 7.38 -10.17
N SER A 337 -7.52 6.68 -9.61
CA SER A 337 -7.69 6.51 -8.18
C SER A 337 -7.23 5.14 -7.69
N GLY A 338 -6.90 5.08 -6.39
CA GLY A 338 -6.70 3.86 -5.63
C GLY A 338 -7.55 3.89 -4.36
N ARG A 339 -8.21 2.77 -4.05
CA ARG A 339 -8.99 2.64 -2.83
C ARG A 339 -8.19 1.91 -1.77
N MET A 340 -7.74 2.64 -0.76
CA MET A 340 -7.10 2.11 0.45
C MET A 340 -8.15 1.80 1.51
N SER A 341 -7.76 1.08 2.56
CA SER A 341 -8.56 0.92 3.78
C SER A 341 -7.78 1.35 4.99
N TYR A 342 -8.44 2.12 5.86
CA TYR A 342 -7.88 2.59 7.12
C TYR A 342 -8.72 2.10 8.30
N ALA A 343 -8.05 1.55 9.30
CA ALA A 343 -8.61 1.42 10.63
C ALA A 343 -8.53 2.76 11.39
N ARG A 344 -9.39 2.96 12.35
CA ARG A 344 -9.42 4.19 13.18
C ARG A 344 -8.08 4.49 13.86
N HIS A 345 -7.36 3.46 14.28
CA HIS A 345 -6.04 3.55 14.91
C HIS A 345 -4.86 3.62 13.92
N LEU A 346 -5.12 3.65 12.61
CA LEU A 346 -4.13 3.77 11.53
C LEU A 346 -3.10 2.63 11.44
N MET A 347 -3.28 1.55 12.18
CA MET A 347 -2.44 0.34 12.11
C MET A 347 -3.12 -0.73 11.24
N PRO A 348 -2.35 -1.64 10.62
CA PRO A 348 -2.91 -2.80 9.95
C PRO A 348 -3.79 -3.64 10.87
N GLN A 349 -4.86 -4.18 10.33
CA GLN A 349 -5.70 -5.16 10.99
C GLN A 349 -5.27 -6.56 10.55
N ILE A 350 -4.59 -7.27 11.44
CA ILE A 350 -4.00 -8.58 11.21
C ILE A 350 -4.34 -9.47 12.39
N GLY A 351 -4.95 -10.63 12.14
CA GLY A 351 -5.35 -11.50 13.24
C GLY A 351 -6.30 -12.62 12.85
N ARG A 352 -6.91 -13.21 13.87
CA ARG A 352 -7.87 -14.31 13.76
C ARG A 352 -9.21 -13.88 14.38
N LEU A 353 -10.29 -14.00 13.61
CA LEU A 353 -11.65 -13.73 14.08
C LEU A 353 -12.18 -14.86 14.98
N GLN A 354 -11.96 -16.07 14.53
CA GLN A 354 -12.39 -17.31 15.18
C GLN A 354 -11.55 -18.49 14.66
N PRO A 355 -11.65 -19.69 15.21
CA PRO A 355 -10.93 -20.85 14.68
C PRO A 355 -11.14 -21.02 13.17
N GLY A 356 -10.03 -21.08 12.42
CA GLY A 356 -10.02 -21.21 10.97
C GLY A 356 -10.44 -19.97 10.18
N VAL A 357 -10.64 -18.79 10.80
CA VAL A 357 -10.98 -17.54 10.08
C VAL A 357 -10.01 -16.43 10.43
N TRP A 358 -9.24 -16.00 9.45
CA TRP A 358 -8.17 -15.02 9.57
C TRP A 358 -8.46 -13.77 8.75
N TYR A 359 -7.80 -12.66 9.09
CA TYR A 359 -7.88 -11.42 8.34
C TYR A 359 -6.53 -10.71 8.28
N CYS A 360 -6.30 -10.03 7.14
CA CYS A 360 -5.10 -9.27 6.86
C CYS A 360 -5.46 -8.08 5.96
N THR A 361 -5.75 -6.92 6.57
CA THR A 361 -6.38 -5.78 5.88
C THR A 361 -6.08 -4.43 6.56
N ALA A 362 -6.68 -3.34 6.08
CA ALA A 362 -6.61 -1.99 6.65
C ALA A 362 -5.19 -1.41 6.77
N PHE A 363 -4.37 -1.58 5.76
CA PHE A 363 -2.95 -1.18 5.76
C PHE A 363 -2.72 0.33 5.67
N GLY A 364 -3.75 1.12 5.34
CA GLY A 364 -3.63 2.56 5.15
C GLY A 364 -2.67 2.95 4.03
N GLY A 365 -1.96 4.06 4.20
CA GLY A 365 -1.01 4.60 3.22
C GLY A 365 0.37 3.92 3.18
N HIS A 366 0.63 2.93 4.04
CA HIS A 366 1.89 2.17 4.08
C HIS A 366 1.67 0.70 3.75
N GLY A 367 0.88 0.43 2.71
CA GLY A 367 0.47 -0.92 2.33
C GLY A 367 1.59 -1.80 1.77
N MET A 368 2.66 -1.25 1.19
CA MET A 368 3.66 -2.07 0.51
C MET A 368 4.38 -3.01 1.47
N ASN A 369 5.12 -2.50 2.43
CA ASN A 369 5.84 -3.30 3.42
C ASN A 369 4.90 -4.04 4.37
N THR A 370 3.77 -3.43 4.74
CA THR A 370 2.85 -4.00 5.74
C THR A 370 2.00 -5.14 5.20
N THR A 371 1.69 -5.19 3.90
CA THR A 371 1.06 -6.36 3.26
C THR A 371 2.01 -7.56 3.21
N ALA A 372 3.29 -7.29 2.98
CA ALA A 372 4.32 -8.34 2.93
C ALA A 372 4.50 -9.00 4.30
N ILE A 373 4.75 -8.21 5.35
CA ILE A 373 4.88 -8.77 6.70
C ILE A 373 3.55 -9.34 7.21
N GLY A 374 2.42 -8.69 6.91
CA GLY A 374 1.10 -9.17 7.29
C GLY A 374 0.78 -10.54 6.72
N GLY A 375 1.04 -10.74 5.43
CA GLY A 375 0.88 -12.03 4.76
C GLY A 375 1.75 -13.13 5.39
N ARG A 376 3.01 -12.82 5.71
CA ARG A 376 3.93 -13.76 6.35
C ARG A 376 3.48 -14.16 7.76
N VAL A 377 3.21 -13.19 8.65
CA VAL A 377 2.85 -13.51 10.04
C VAL A 377 1.50 -14.22 10.16
N VAL A 378 0.57 -13.99 9.21
CA VAL A 378 -0.68 -14.74 9.13
C VAL A 378 -0.42 -16.17 8.68
N ALA A 379 0.42 -16.37 7.66
CA ALA A 379 0.78 -17.72 7.21
C ALA A 379 1.46 -18.53 8.31
N GLU A 380 2.41 -17.92 9.05
CA GLU A 380 3.04 -18.54 10.23
C GLU A 380 2.00 -18.92 11.28
N GLY A 381 1.04 -18.02 11.55
CA GLY A 381 -0.03 -18.27 12.52
C GLY A 381 -0.99 -19.39 12.10
N ILE A 382 -1.34 -19.46 10.80
CA ILE A 382 -2.15 -20.55 10.23
C ILE A 382 -1.42 -21.89 10.35
N CYS A 383 -0.11 -21.90 10.10
CA CYS A 383 0.71 -23.10 10.23
C CYS A 383 1.08 -23.48 11.67
N GLY A 384 0.77 -22.63 12.65
CA GLY A 384 1.11 -22.86 14.05
C GLY A 384 2.61 -22.70 14.37
N GLU A 385 3.37 -22.04 13.50
CA GLU A 385 4.82 -21.84 13.64
C GLU A 385 5.16 -20.68 14.60
N SER A 386 4.37 -19.61 14.59
CA SER A 386 4.57 -18.47 15.46
C SER A 386 3.28 -17.73 15.76
N GLU A 387 3.33 -16.89 16.79
CA GLU A 387 2.21 -16.02 17.19
C GLU A 387 2.52 -14.53 16.95
N ARG A 388 3.48 -14.22 16.05
CA ARG A 388 3.90 -12.84 15.77
C ARG A 388 2.74 -11.93 15.32
N TYR A 389 1.71 -12.49 14.67
CA TYR A 389 0.50 -11.76 14.32
C TYR A 389 -0.19 -11.11 15.54
N ARG A 390 -0.01 -11.68 16.75
CA ARG A 390 -0.59 -11.13 18.01
C ARG A 390 -0.02 -9.76 18.39
N GLN A 391 1.13 -9.35 17.83
CA GLN A 391 1.65 -8.00 18.05
C GLN A 391 0.70 -6.91 17.51
N PHE A 392 -0.18 -7.25 16.56
CA PHE A 392 -1.21 -6.36 16.05
C PHE A 392 -2.53 -6.42 16.88
N ALA A 393 -2.71 -7.41 17.74
CA ALA A 393 -3.93 -7.60 18.53
C ALA A 393 -4.32 -6.41 19.42
N PRO A 394 -3.38 -5.65 20.03
CA PRO A 394 -3.73 -4.48 20.83
C PRO A 394 -4.51 -3.40 20.06
N PHE A 395 -4.46 -3.38 18.74
CA PHE A 395 -5.17 -2.41 17.92
C PHE A 395 -6.61 -2.86 17.62
N GLY A 396 -6.87 -4.15 17.52
CA GLY A 396 -8.22 -4.73 17.44
C GLY A 396 -9.01 -4.32 16.18
N LEU A 397 -10.32 -4.54 16.26
CA LEU A 397 -11.31 -4.17 15.24
C LEU A 397 -12.22 -3.06 15.78
N ASP A 398 -11.64 -1.89 16.06
CA ASP A 398 -12.37 -0.74 16.56
C ASP A 398 -13.44 -0.28 15.55
N TRP A 399 -14.64 0.02 16.03
CA TRP A 399 -15.69 0.55 15.16
C TRP A 399 -15.29 1.87 14.50
N ASN A 400 -15.48 1.95 13.19
CA ASN A 400 -15.08 3.08 12.36
C ASN A 400 -15.99 4.32 12.45
N GLY A 401 -17.08 4.26 13.22
CA GLY A 401 -18.05 5.35 13.36
C GLY A 401 -19.15 5.38 12.29
N GLY A 402 -19.14 4.45 11.32
CA GLY A 402 -20.12 4.43 10.23
C GLY A 402 -20.13 5.74 9.41
N PRO A 403 -21.31 6.25 9.01
CA PRO A 403 -21.41 7.52 8.27
C PRO A 403 -20.83 8.73 9.02
N LEU A 404 -21.00 8.79 10.34
CA LEU A 404 -20.42 9.84 11.18
C LEU A 404 -18.89 9.76 11.21
N GLY A 405 -18.32 8.53 11.21
CA GLY A 405 -16.89 8.32 11.11
C GLY A 405 -16.32 8.82 9.78
N THR A 406 -17.02 8.58 8.69
CA THR A 406 -16.64 9.10 7.36
C THR A 406 -16.60 10.63 7.35
N ALA A 407 -17.61 11.29 7.87
CA ALA A 407 -17.65 12.75 7.98
C ALA A 407 -16.52 13.29 8.90
N ALA A 408 -16.29 12.65 10.05
CA ALA A 408 -15.24 13.04 10.98
C ALA A 408 -13.82 12.92 10.36
N VAL A 409 -13.57 11.86 9.59
CA VAL A 409 -12.30 11.68 8.87
C VAL A 409 -12.12 12.76 7.82
N GLN A 410 -13.17 13.12 7.05
CA GLN A 410 -13.09 14.18 6.05
C GLN A 410 -12.81 15.55 6.70
N MET A 411 -13.47 15.88 7.81
CA MET A 411 -13.17 17.10 8.58
C MET A 411 -11.74 17.11 9.13
N THR A 412 -11.24 15.95 9.54
CA THR A 412 -9.85 15.81 10.00
C THR A 412 -8.87 16.12 8.86
N TYR A 413 -9.11 15.63 7.65
CA TYR A 413 -8.26 15.96 6.48
C TYR A 413 -8.28 17.45 6.17
N TRP A 414 -9.43 18.12 6.19
CA TRP A 414 -9.49 19.58 6.01
C TRP A 414 -8.74 20.33 7.10
N SER A 415 -8.83 19.88 8.36
CA SER A 415 -8.06 20.48 9.46
C SER A 415 -6.54 20.33 9.28
N TYR A 416 -6.08 19.18 8.76
CA TYR A 416 -4.67 18.97 8.44
C TYR A 416 -4.20 19.87 7.31
N GLN A 417 -4.96 19.98 6.23
CA GLN A 417 -4.66 20.88 5.10
C GLN A 417 -4.54 22.33 5.57
N ALA A 418 -5.46 22.80 6.41
CA ALA A 418 -5.40 24.17 6.97
C ALA A 418 -4.16 24.38 7.86
N ARG A 419 -3.80 23.39 8.70
CA ARG A 419 -2.60 23.46 9.54
C ARG A 419 -1.32 23.46 8.72
N ASP A 420 -1.24 22.62 7.70
CA ASP A 420 -0.09 22.56 6.80
C ASP A 420 0.08 23.88 6.08
N TRP A 421 -0.98 24.46 5.55
CA TRP A 421 -0.97 25.78 4.92
C TRP A 421 -0.48 26.89 5.86
N LEU A 422 -0.94 26.92 7.13
CA LEU A 422 -0.49 27.89 8.13
C LEU A 422 1.00 27.73 8.46
N ARG A 423 1.50 26.49 8.60
CA ARG A 423 2.92 26.22 8.87
C ARG A 423 3.80 26.65 7.70
N GLU A 424 3.42 26.29 6.47
CA GLU A 424 4.15 26.70 5.26
C GLU A 424 4.24 28.20 5.12
N ARG A 425 3.16 28.93 5.38
CA ARG A 425 3.19 30.41 5.35
C ARG A 425 4.15 31.01 6.38
N ARG A 426 4.15 30.48 7.61
CA ARG A 426 5.04 30.97 8.67
C ARG A 426 6.53 30.70 8.38
N SER A 427 6.85 29.64 7.67
CA SER A 427 8.24 29.29 7.34
C SER A 427 8.77 30.04 6.10
N ARG A 428 7.89 30.68 5.33
CA ARG A 428 8.24 31.49 4.16
C ARG A 428 8.29 32.99 4.48
N ALA A 429 7.67 33.41 5.58
CA ALA A 429 7.72 34.78 6.09
C ALA A 429 8.98 35.01 6.94
#